data_27ca967ece810ee01c1e0ea78f7b48d5
#
_entry.id   27ca967ece810ee01c1e0ea78f7b48d5
#
_cell.length_a   1.000
_cell.length_b   1.000
_cell.length_c   1.000
_cell.angle_alpha   90.00
_cell.angle_beta   90.00
_cell.angle_gamma   90.00
#
_symmetry.space_group_name_H-M   'P 1'
#
loop_
_entity.id
_entity.type
_entity.pdbx_description
1 polymer ?
#
loop_
_entity_poly.entity_id
_entity_poly.type
_entity_poly.pdbx_seq_one_letter_code
_entity_poly.pdbx_strand_id
1 'polypeptide(L)'
;MKKLLNTILIGLIGIICSGCNQYFISDAGTPDNNIYYGAYNRRDFTWADVVMYQKGSNKYCEGVIHLNAPTRSITMKNDSADAIMKMACSDGTLMNINWQLKKRAFADGFGSGVDQYNKTYNFKTVPKSEFLEVADNPQVQIPDKDLLLKY
;
A
#
# COMPACT_ATOMS: atom_id res chain seq x y z
N MET A 1 3.76 -51.28 -5.33
CA MET A 1 4.66 -50.13 -5.09
C MET A 1 4.51 -48.96 -6.10
N LYS A 2 3.56 -48.96 -7.00
CA LYS A 2 3.35 -47.83 -7.98
C LYS A 2 2.25 -46.84 -7.60
N LYS A 3 1.55 -47.02 -6.47
CA LYS A 3 0.45 -46.13 -6.03
C LYS A 3 0.84 -45.11 -4.94
N LEU A 4 2.04 -45.22 -4.36
CA LEU A 4 2.49 -44.26 -3.32
C LEU A 4 3.24 -43.04 -3.87
N LEU A 5 3.66 -43.07 -5.13
CA LEU A 5 4.45 -41.98 -5.71
C LEU A 5 3.61 -40.83 -6.26
N ASN A 6 2.32 -41.07 -6.50
CA ASN A 6 1.43 -40.04 -7.08
C ASN A 6 0.78 -39.10 -6.04
N THR A 7 0.88 -39.43 -4.74
CA THR A 7 0.21 -38.63 -3.70
C THR A 7 1.13 -37.52 -3.15
N ILE A 8 2.43 -37.59 -3.43
CA ILE A 8 3.42 -36.60 -2.95
C ILE A 8 3.55 -35.40 -3.90
N LEU A 9 3.13 -35.56 -5.17
CA LEU A 9 3.30 -34.49 -6.18
C LEU A 9 2.17 -33.43 -6.18
N ILE A 10 1.08 -33.67 -5.44
CA ILE A 10 -0.08 -32.74 -5.39
C ILE A 10 0.05 -31.75 -4.21
N GLY A 11 0.98 -32.01 -3.27
CA GLY A 11 1.18 -31.17 -2.09
C GLY A 11 2.06 -29.92 -2.30
N LEU A 12 2.68 -29.72 -3.48
CA LEU A 12 3.71 -28.69 -3.65
C LEU A 12 3.30 -27.50 -4.53
N ILE A 13 2.03 -27.41 -4.94
CA ILE A 13 1.52 -26.31 -5.79
C ILE A 13 0.59 -25.36 -5.00
N GLY A 14 0.94 -25.04 -3.78
CA GLY A 14 0.09 -24.23 -2.92
C GLY A 14 0.74 -23.00 -2.29
N ILE A 15 1.95 -22.63 -2.68
CA ILE A 15 2.56 -21.36 -2.23
C ILE A 15 2.63 -20.41 -3.42
N ILE A 16 1.48 -20.03 -3.92
CA ILE A 16 1.36 -18.76 -4.63
C ILE A 16 1.49 -17.72 -3.52
N CYS A 17 2.66 -17.11 -3.39
CA CYS A 17 2.82 -15.88 -2.62
C CYS A 17 1.89 -14.85 -3.23
N SER A 18 0.63 -14.80 -2.76
CA SER A 18 -0.19 -13.63 -2.90
C SER A 18 0.64 -12.48 -2.36
N GLY A 19 0.94 -11.50 -3.20
CA GLY A 19 1.89 -10.42 -2.93
C GLY A 19 1.68 -9.89 -1.51
N CYS A 20 2.77 -9.80 -0.74
CA CYS A 20 2.70 -9.37 0.65
C CYS A 20 2.16 -7.93 0.68
N ASN A 21 0.92 -7.76 1.13
CA ASN A 21 0.36 -6.44 1.36
C ASN A 21 1.20 -5.73 2.41
N GLN A 22 1.57 -4.51 2.12
CA GLN A 22 2.13 -3.58 3.09
C GLN A 22 1.00 -2.69 3.60
N TYR A 23 1.06 -2.33 4.87
CA TYR A 23 0.00 -1.58 5.54
C TYR A 23 0.48 -0.20 5.96
N PHE A 24 -0.44 0.75 5.95
CA PHE A 24 -0.19 2.10 6.45
C PHE A 24 -1.43 2.65 7.17
N ILE A 25 -1.19 3.60 8.05
CA ILE A 25 -2.23 4.35 8.76
C ILE A 25 -1.92 5.84 8.68
N SER A 26 -2.94 6.67 8.86
CA SER A 26 -2.74 8.11 9.05
C SER A 26 -2.08 8.38 10.39
N ASP A 27 -1.13 9.30 10.39
CA ASP A 27 -0.52 9.82 11.60
C ASP A 27 -1.36 10.99 12.17
N ALA A 28 -1.06 11.39 13.40
CA ALA A 28 -1.70 12.53 14.04
C ALA A 28 -1.56 13.79 13.18
N GLY A 29 -2.63 14.59 13.12
CA GLY A 29 -2.64 15.84 12.34
C GLY A 29 -3.31 15.75 10.98
N THR A 30 -3.97 14.64 10.65
CA THR A 30 -4.86 14.59 9.50
C THR A 30 -6.07 15.51 9.71
N PRO A 31 -6.67 16.05 8.61
CA PRO A 31 -7.81 16.95 8.71
C PRO A 31 -8.97 16.31 9.48
N ASP A 32 -9.60 17.14 10.31
CA ASP A 32 -10.81 16.78 11.05
C ASP A 32 -10.64 15.59 12.02
N ASN A 33 -9.41 15.27 12.44
CA ASN A 33 -9.07 14.10 13.27
C ASN A 33 -9.52 12.75 12.65
N ASN A 34 -9.75 12.72 11.36
CA ASN A 34 -10.12 11.50 10.67
C ASN A 34 -8.94 10.52 10.65
N ILE A 35 -9.23 9.26 10.92
CA ILE A 35 -8.27 8.18 10.84
C ILE A 35 -8.45 7.50 9.49
N TYR A 36 -7.35 7.36 8.76
CA TYR A 36 -7.29 6.60 7.52
C TYR A 36 -6.39 5.40 7.72
N TYR A 37 -6.72 4.30 7.07
CA TYR A 37 -5.93 3.07 7.07
C TYR A 37 -5.99 2.44 5.69
N GLY A 38 -4.93 1.78 5.27
CA GLY A 38 -4.87 1.22 3.94
C GLY A 38 -3.79 0.19 3.75
N ALA A 39 -3.77 -0.35 2.55
CA ALA A 39 -2.75 -1.28 2.12
C ALA A 39 -2.31 -0.97 0.70
N TYR A 40 -1.09 -1.35 0.39
CA TYR A 40 -0.60 -1.35 -0.97
C TYR A 40 0.04 -2.68 -1.31
N ASN A 41 -0.06 -3.05 -2.57
CA ASN A 41 0.54 -4.26 -3.11
C ASN A 41 1.45 -3.89 -4.26
N ARG A 42 2.67 -4.34 -4.18
CA ARG A 42 3.66 -4.10 -5.20
C ARG A 42 3.31 -4.85 -6.48
N ARG A 43 3.20 -4.13 -7.58
CA ARG A 43 2.95 -4.69 -8.91
C ARG A 43 4.26 -5.08 -9.60
N ASP A 44 5.24 -4.18 -9.55
CA ASP A 44 6.57 -4.37 -10.10
C ASP A 44 7.63 -3.62 -9.27
N PHE A 45 8.81 -3.36 -9.84
CA PHE A 45 9.89 -2.67 -9.13
C PHE A 45 9.63 -1.20 -8.85
N THR A 46 8.73 -0.57 -9.60
CA THR A 46 8.50 0.88 -9.57
C THR A 46 7.08 1.26 -9.21
N TRP A 47 6.12 0.34 -9.33
CA TRP A 47 4.70 0.60 -9.12
C TRP A 47 4.08 -0.30 -8.05
N ALA A 48 3.15 0.28 -7.30
CA ALA A 48 2.26 -0.45 -6.40
C ALA A 48 0.83 0.06 -6.55
N ASP A 49 -0.13 -0.84 -6.42
CA ASP A 49 -1.54 -0.48 -6.26
C ASP A 49 -1.83 -0.20 -4.80
N VAL A 50 -2.67 0.79 -4.53
CA VAL A 50 -3.01 1.22 -3.18
C VAL A 50 -4.51 1.39 -3.01
N VAL A 51 -5.00 1.02 -1.84
CA VAL A 51 -6.36 1.31 -1.38
C VAL A 51 -6.32 1.83 0.05
N MET A 52 -7.19 2.76 0.35
CA MET A 52 -7.30 3.39 1.66
C MET A 52 -8.77 3.59 2.03
N TYR A 53 -9.07 3.45 3.30
CA TYR A 53 -10.39 3.66 3.89
C TYR A 53 -10.33 4.71 4.98
N GLN A 54 -11.40 5.46 5.16
CA GLN A 54 -11.59 6.32 6.31
C GLN A 54 -12.35 5.53 7.39
N LYS A 55 -11.79 5.46 8.59
CA LYS A 55 -12.40 4.77 9.73
C LYS A 55 -13.75 5.36 10.08
N GLY A 56 -14.74 4.49 10.34
CA GLY A 56 -16.10 4.90 10.69
C GLY A 56 -16.90 5.54 9.54
N SER A 57 -16.45 5.34 8.29
CA SER A 57 -17.06 5.93 7.11
C SER A 57 -17.09 4.94 5.95
N ASN A 58 -17.95 5.19 4.97
CA ASN A 58 -17.95 4.46 3.69
C ASN A 58 -16.98 5.06 2.66
N LYS A 59 -16.20 6.09 3.05
CA LYS A 59 -15.23 6.70 2.16
C LYS A 59 -14.05 5.78 1.96
N TYR A 60 -13.72 5.54 0.70
CA TYR A 60 -12.51 4.83 0.29
C TYR A 60 -11.80 5.58 -0.83
N CYS A 61 -10.53 5.32 -0.99
CA CYS A 61 -9.69 5.89 -2.04
C CYS A 61 -8.90 4.75 -2.71
N GLU A 62 -8.76 4.83 -4.01
CA GLU A 62 -7.93 3.92 -4.81
C GLU A 62 -6.85 4.72 -5.52
N GLY A 63 -5.71 4.11 -5.78
CA GLY A 63 -4.65 4.79 -6.49
C GLY A 63 -3.42 3.95 -6.73
N VAL A 64 -2.34 4.65 -7.01
CA VAL A 64 -1.04 4.05 -7.33
C VAL A 64 0.08 4.75 -6.58
N ILE A 65 1.13 4.00 -6.29
CA ILE A 65 2.41 4.51 -5.79
C ILE A 65 3.45 4.30 -6.87
N HIS A 66 4.16 5.34 -7.23
CA HIS A 66 5.27 5.30 -8.18
C HIS A 66 6.57 5.68 -7.49
N LEU A 67 7.58 4.81 -7.58
CA LEU A 67 8.94 5.09 -7.12
C LEU A 67 9.66 6.01 -8.10
N ASN A 68 10.19 7.11 -7.60
CA ASN A 68 10.99 8.05 -8.38
C ASN A 68 12.48 7.65 -8.47
N ALA A 69 12.88 6.54 -7.86
CA ALA A 69 14.27 6.14 -7.83
C ALA A 69 14.73 5.58 -9.18
N PRO A 70 15.90 5.98 -9.69
CA PRO A 70 16.52 5.29 -10.81
C PRO A 70 16.84 3.85 -10.41
N THR A 71 16.57 2.93 -11.30
CA THR A 71 16.63 1.45 -11.11
C THR A 71 17.96 0.94 -10.56
N ARG A 72 19.04 1.72 -10.62
CA ARG A 72 20.37 1.39 -10.10
C ARG A 72 20.56 1.68 -8.61
N SER A 73 19.74 2.54 -8.02
CA SER A 73 19.86 2.95 -6.62
C SER A 73 19.29 1.90 -5.64
N ILE A 74 18.48 0.99 -6.12
CA ILE A 74 17.79 -0.03 -5.28
C ILE A 74 18.76 -1.07 -4.67
N THR A 75 20.00 -1.09 -5.11
CA THR A 75 20.99 -2.08 -4.64
C THR A 75 21.92 -1.57 -3.53
N MET A 76 21.86 -0.32 -3.13
CA MET A 76 22.81 0.29 -2.23
C MET A 76 22.38 0.33 -0.77
N LYS A 77 23.34 0.27 0.13
CA LYS A 77 23.19 -0.07 1.57
C LYS A 77 22.47 0.95 2.47
N ASN A 78 22.14 2.16 1.99
CA ASN A 78 21.61 3.25 2.83
C ASN A 78 20.36 3.94 2.25
N ASP A 79 19.48 3.21 1.62
CA ASP A 79 18.61 3.79 0.63
C ASP A 79 17.26 4.16 1.16
N SER A 80 17.03 5.46 1.29
CA SER A 80 15.71 6.04 1.19
C SER A 80 15.35 6.14 -0.31
N ALA A 81 14.16 5.74 -0.66
CA ALA A 81 13.60 5.97 -1.98
C ALA A 81 12.41 6.92 -1.85
N ASP A 82 12.34 7.90 -2.74
CA ASP A 82 11.19 8.78 -2.83
C ASP A 82 10.14 8.14 -3.75
N ALA A 83 8.89 8.23 -3.35
CA ALA A 83 7.76 7.77 -4.15
C ALA A 83 6.64 8.80 -4.12
N ILE A 84 5.79 8.79 -5.14
CA ILE A 84 4.58 9.60 -5.21
C ILE A 84 3.39 8.65 -5.19
N MET A 85 2.48 8.86 -4.25
CA MET A 85 1.19 8.19 -4.20
C MET A 85 0.10 9.16 -4.70
N LYS A 86 -0.63 8.73 -5.72
CA LYS A 86 -1.79 9.46 -6.24
C LYS A 86 -3.04 8.64 -5.99
N MET A 87 -4.05 9.26 -5.39
CA MET A 87 -5.31 8.59 -5.09
C MET A 87 -6.51 9.42 -5.48
N ALA A 88 -7.58 8.73 -5.86
CA ALA A 88 -8.91 9.29 -6.02
C ALA A 88 -9.87 8.61 -5.05
N CYS A 89 -10.62 9.41 -4.31
CA CYS A 89 -11.57 8.93 -3.31
C CYS A 89 -13.00 8.89 -3.87
N SER A 90 -13.83 8.08 -3.23
CA SER A 90 -15.24 7.90 -3.59
C SER A 90 -16.08 9.18 -3.48
N ASP A 91 -15.63 10.17 -2.70
CA ASP A 91 -16.26 11.48 -2.56
C ASP A 91 -15.70 12.53 -3.53
N GLY A 92 -14.84 12.15 -4.48
CA GLY A 92 -14.21 13.05 -5.44
C GLY A 92 -12.93 13.74 -4.93
N THR A 93 -12.48 13.43 -3.70
CA THR A 93 -11.18 13.93 -3.20
C THR A 93 -10.03 13.33 -3.99
N LEU A 94 -9.10 14.17 -4.45
CA LEU A 94 -7.86 13.76 -5.10
C LEU A 94 -6.69 14.08 -4.18
N MET A 95 -5.80 13.10 -3.96
CA MET A 95 -4.66 13.25 -3.06
C MET A 95 -3.34 12.98 -3.78
N ASN A 96 -2.34 13.81 -3.48
CA ASN A 96 -0.95 13.60 -3.87
C ASN A 96 -0.09 13.53 -2.61
N ILE A 97 0.50 12.38 -2.35
CA ILE A 97 1.30 12.12 -1.16
C ILE A 97 2.73 11.77 -1.58
N ASN A 98 3.69 12.50 -1.07
CA ASN A 98 5.12 12.19 -1.22
C ASN A 98 5.53 11.23 -0.11
N TRP A 99 6.04 10.06 -0.49
CA TRP A 99 6.53 9.03 0.43
C TRP A 99 8.04 9.03 0.48
N GLN A 100 8.57 8.87 1.67
CA GLN A 100 9.96 8.53 1.92
C GLN A 100 10.03 7.12 2.47
N LEU A 101 10.60 6.22 1.70
CA LEU A 101 10.75 4.81 2.02
C LEU A 101 12.15 4.57 2.56
N LYS A 102 12.26 4.05 3.78
CA LYS A 102 13.53 3.94 4.51
C LYS A 102 14.27 2.63 4.28
N LYS A 103 13.66 1.64 3.65
CA LYS A 103 14.26 0.31 3.45
C LYS A 103 13.84 -0.31 2.13
N ARG A 104 14.63 -1.30 1.72
CA ARG A 104 14.32 -2.13 0.57
C ARG A 104 12.87 -2.61 0.63
N ALA A 105 12.20 -2.55 -0.49
CA ALA A 105 10.88 -3.14 -0.69
C ALA A 105 9.67 -2.45 -0.04
N PHE A 106 9.67 -1.12 0.08
CA PHE A 106 8.49 -0.38 0.57
C PHE A 106 8.05 -0.72 2.01
N ALA A 107 8.87 -1.40 2.79
CA ALA A 107 8.43 -1.97 4.06
C ALA A 107 8.41 -0.99 5.24
N ASP A 108 9.03 0.17 5.10
CA ASP A 108 9.12 1.17 6.17
C ASP A 108 9.20 2.56 5.54
N GLY A 109 8.34 3.46 6.00
CA GLY A 109 8.30 4.81 5.45
C GLY A 109 7.22 5.68 6.05
N PHE A 110 7.28 6.93 5.67
CA PHE A 110 6.23 7.91 5.97
C PHE A 110 5.91 8.72 4.72
N GLY A 111 4.67 9.17 4.64
CA GLY A 111 4.17 9.99 3.55
C GLY A 111 3.53 11.27 4.07
N SER A 112 3.70 12.35 3.33
CA SER A 112 3.01 13.60 3.58
C SER A 112 2.58 14.24 2.26
N GLY A 113 1.41 14.83 2.24
CA GLY A 113 0.90 15.49 1.06
C GLY A 113 -0.41 16.20 1.30
N VAL A 114 -1.01 16.63 0.21
CA VAL A 114 -2.24 17.43 0.24
C VAL A 114 -3.27 16.91 -0.74
N ASP A 115 -4.53 17.25 -0.50
CA ASP A 115 -5.61 17.10 -1.48
C ASP A 115 -5.76 18.37 -2.34
N GLN A 116 -6.72 18.35 -3.27
CA GLN A 116 -7.04 19.51 -4.11
C GLN A 116 -7.55 20.74 -3.35
N TYR A 117 -7.89 20.59 -2.06
CA TYR A 117 -8.34 21.67 -1.18
C TYR A 117 -7.24 22.15 -0.22
N ASN A 118 -5.98 21.71 -0.45
CA ASN A 118 -4.82 21.97 0.41
C ASN A 118 -4.93 21.45 1.84
N LYS A 119 -5.77 20.45 2.11
CA LYS A 119 -5.77 19.75 3.38
C LYS A 119 -4.58 18.78 3.43
N THR A 120 -3.81 18.85 4.51
CA THR A 120 -2.60 18.04 4.68
C THR A 120 -2.92 16.68 5.29
N TYR A 121 -2.31 15.65 4.76
CA TYR A 121 -2.40 14.26 5.22
C TYR A 121 -1.00 13.73 5.51
N ASN A 122 -0.87 13.03 6.64
CA ASN A 122 0.36 12.37 7.02
C ASN A 122 0.09 10.89 7.27
N PHE A 123 0.98 10.04 6.78
CA PHE A 123 0.87 8.59 6.85
C PHE A 123 2.18 7.97 7.31
N LYS A 124 2.09 6.81 7.95
CA LYS A 124 3.23 5.94 8.25
C LYS A 124 2.92 4.51 7.85
N THR A 125 3.93 3.78 7.41
CA THR A 125 3.83 2.32 7.27
C THR A 125 3.83 1.67 8.64
N VAL A 126 3.06 0.60 8.79
CA VAL A 126 2.92 -0.11 10.05
C VAL A 126 2.93 -1.62 9.84
N PRO A 127 3.32 -2.41 10.85
CA PRO A 127 3.14 -3.85 10.81
C PRO A 127 1.65 -4.21 10.83
N LYS A 128 1.32 -5.40 10.33
CA LYS A 128 -0.07 -5.89 10.25
C LYS A 128 -0.79 -5.86 11.60
N SER A 129 -0.09 -6.14 12.69
CA SER A 129 -0.66 -6.09 14.05
C SER A 129 -1.21 -4.70 14.40
N GLU A 130 -0.41 -3.65 14.19
CA GLU A 130 -0.82 -2.27 14.45
C GLU A 130 -1.96 -1.83 13.50
N PHE A 131 -1.89 -2.24 12.25
CA PHE A 131 -2.97 -2.00 11.29
C PHE A 131 -4.30 -2.58 11.76
N LEU A 132 -4.31 -3.83 12.29
CA LEU A 132 -5.53 -4.50 12.75
C LEU A 132 -6.16 -3.83 13.98
N GLU A 133 -5.39 -3.10 14.79
CA GLU A 133 -5.90 -2.32 15.92
C GLU A 133 -6.66 -1.06 15.46
N VAL A 134 -6.31 -0.54 14.29
CA VAL A 134 -6.89 0.70 13.76
C VAL A 134 -8.04 0.42 12.80
N ALA A 135 -7.89 -0.59 11.95
CA ALA A 135 -8.83 -0.89 10.88
C ALA A 135 -10.15 -1.44 11.43
N ASP A 136 -11.27 -0.82 11.08
CA ASP A 136 -12.63 -1.35 11.30
C ASP A 136 -13.03 -2.34 10.19
N ASN A 137 -12.35 -2.33 9.05
CA ASN A 137 -12.42 -3.37 8.03
C ASN A 137 -11.03 -3.99 7.81
N PRO A 138 -10.69 -5.08 8.51
CA PRO A 138 -9.37 -5.71 8.41
C PRO A 138 -9.10 -6.41 7.07
N GLN A 139 -10.14 -6.68 6.28
CA GLN A 139 -10.05 -7.29 4.96
C GLN A 139 -9.94 -6.23 3.87
N VAL A 140 -8.88 -5.43 3.94
CA VAL A 140 -8.58 -4.48 2.87
C VAL A 140 -8.27 -5.25 1.58
N GLN A 141 -9.15 -5.12 0.60
CA GLN A 141 -8.98 -5.72 -0.71
C GLN A 141 -8.46 -4.66 -1.68
N ILE A 142 -7.25 -4.87 -2.18
CA ILE A 142 -6.75 -4.10 -3.31
C ILE A 142 -7.47 -4.60 -4.56
N PRO A 143 -8.15 -3.73 -5.33
CA PRO A 143 -8.88 -4.15 -6.51
C PRO A 143 -7.99 -4.88 -7.50
N ASP A 144 -8.44 -6.02 -8.01
CA ASP A 144 -7.79 -6.75 -9.10
C ASP A 144 -8.11 -6.09 -10.45
N LYS A 145 -7.70 -4.84 -10.58
CA LYS A 145 -7.85 -4.07 -11.81
C LYS A 145 -6.60 -3.20 -12.02
N ASP A 146 -6.33 -2.89 -13.27
CA ASP A 146 -5.22 -2.04 -13.61
C ASP A 146 -5.52 -0.58 -13.24
N LEU A 147 -5.10 -0.16 -12.04
CA LEU A 147 -5.28 1.22 -11.58
C LEU A 147 -4.36 2.20 -12.32
N LEU A 148 -3.29 1.73 -12.96
CA LEU A 148 -2.40 2.59 -13.75
C LEU A 148 -3.12 3.24 -14.92
N LEU A 149 -4.17 2.61 -15.47
CA LEU A 149 -4.94 3.17 -16.57
C LEU A 149 -5.77 4.40 -16.18
N LYS A 150 -5.89 4.68 -14.86
CA LYS A 150 -6.66 5.83 -14.35
C LYS A 150 -5.78 7.05 -14.03
N TYR A 151 -4.45 6.88 -13.91
CA TYR A 151 -3.47 7.87 -13.44
C TYR A 151 -2.24 7.88 -14.34
#